data_d013d603f0b4517f99e9c4ad35ba8b88
#
_entry.id   d013d603f0b4517f99e9c4ad35ba8b88
#
_cell.length_a   1.000
_cell.length_b   1.000
_cell.length_c   1.000
_cell.angle_alpha   90.00
_cell.angle_beta   90.00
_cell.angle_gamma   90.00
#
_symmetry.space_group_name_H-M   'P 1'
#
loop_
_entity.id
_entity.type
_entity.pdbx_description
1 polymer ?
#
loop_
_entity_poly.entity_id
_entity_poly.type
_entity_poly.pdbx_seq_one_letter_code
_entity_poly.pdbx_strand_id
1 'polypeptide(L)'
;MGLESIGSNIRKFRLMKKIRQEDLAEKAGLSTNYVGAIERGEKVPSLEALIDIVNALGISADMVLCDVVHTGYEVRHSLLA
;
A
#
# COMPACT_ATOMS: atom_id res chain seq x y z
N MET A 1 15.84 -3.57 1.45
CA MET A 1 14.44 -3.45 1.91
C MET A 1 13.54 -3.31 0.69
N GLY A 2 12.55 -4.16 0.56
CA GLY A 2 11.71 -4.22 -0.63
C GLY A 2 10.55 -3.23 -0.62
N LEU A 3 10.85 -1.93 -0.61
CA LEU A 3 9.78 -0.92 -0.57
C LEU A 3 8.90 -0.94 -1.82
N GLU A 4 9.42 -1.49 -2.92
CA GLU A 4 8.63 -1.64 -4.14
C GLU A 4 7.46 -2.62 -3.96
N SER A 5 7.52 -3.47 -2.95
CA SER A 5 6.40 -4.37 -2.64
C SER A 5 5.16 -3.61 -2.17
N ILE A 6 5.34 -2.40 -1.63
CA ILE A 6 4.22 -1.55 -1.25
C ILE A 6 3.33 -1.30 -2.46
N GLY A 7 3.94 -0.91 -3.58
CA GLY A 7 3.20 -0.63 -4.81
C GLY A 7 2.52 -1.87 -5.39
N SER A 8 3.22 -3.00 -5.40
CA SER A 8 2.63 -4.23 -5.92
C SER A 8 1.47 -4.71 -5.05
N ASN A 9 1.55 -4.52 -3.74
CA ASN A 9 0.45 -4.84 -2.84
C ASN A 9 -0.74 -3.92 -3.06
N ILE A 10 -0.49 -2.62 -3.25
CA ILE A 10 -1.56 -1.67 -3.57
C ILE A 10 -2.27 -2.12 -4.85
N ARG A 11 -1.51 -2.45 -5.88
CA ARG A 11 -2.08 -2.92 -7.16
C ARG A 11 -2.92 -4.18 -6.95
N LYS A 12 -2.40 -5.13 -6.18
CA LYS A 12 -3.11 -6.38 -5.88
C LYS A 12 -4.48 -6.11 -5.26
N PHE A 13 -4.53 -5.28 -4.23
CA PHE A 13 -5.79 -5.00 -3.55
C PHE A 13 -6.72 -4.14 -4.40
N ARG A 14 -6.15 -3.24 -5.22
CA ARG A 14 -6.96 -2.47 -6.17
C ARG A 14 -7.66 -3.40 -7.15
N LEU A 15 -6.92 -4.36 -7.71
CA LEU A 15 -7.49 -5.32 -8.64
C LEU A 15 -8.53 -6.22 -7.99
N MET A 16 -8.30 -6.60 -6.73
CA MET A 16 -9.29 -7.38 -5.98
C MET A 16 -10.58 -6.61 -5.78
N LYS A 17 -10.50 -5.29 -5.65
CA LYS A 17 -11.68 -4.42 -5.54
C LYS A 17 -12.28 -4.09 -6.89
N LYS A 18 -11.65 -4.53 -7.98
CA LYS A 18 -12.15 -4.35 -9.37
C LYS A 18 -12.30 -2.88 -9.75
N ILE A 19 -11.37 -2.05 -9.31
CA ILE A 19 -11.35 -0.62 -9.67
C ILE A 19 -10.08 -0.32 -10.47
N ARG A 20 -10.15 0.74 -11.27
CA ARG A 20 -9.03 1.17 -12.11
C ARG A 20 -8.11 2.09 -11.34
N GLN A 21 -6.91 2.31 -11.88
CA GLN A 21 -5.97 3.26 -11.27
C GLN A 21 -6.58 4.64 -11.13
N GLU A 22 -7.30 5.09 -12.16
CA GLU A 22 -7.93 6.41 -12.11
C GLU A 22 -9.02 6.50 -11.04
N ASP A 23 -9.73 5.41 -10.79
CA ASP A 23 -10.75 5.37 -9.73
C ASP A 23 -10.10 5.49 -8.35
N LEU A 24 -9.02 4.75 -8.15
CA LEU A 24 -8.28 4.82 -6.88
C LEU A 24 -7.71 6.22 -6.69
N ALA A 25 -7.10 6.77 -7.73
CA ALA A 25 -6.51 8.11 -7.66
C ALA A 25 -7.55 9.15 -7.28
N GLU A 26 -8.72 9.09 -7.89
CA GLU A 26 -9.81 10.02 -7.58
C GLU A 26 -10.24 9.90 -6.12
N LYS A 27 -10.45 8.68 -5.64
CA LYS A 27 -10.87 8.45 -4.26
C LYS A 27 -9.81 8.90 -3.26
N ALA A 28 -8.54 8.74 -3.60
CA ALA A 28 -7.43 9.09 -2.72
C ALA A 28 -7.01 10.55 -2.83
N GLY A 29 -7.57 11.29 -3.79
CA GLY A 29 -7.17 12.68 -4.03
C GLY A 29 -5.78 12.80 -4.61
N LEU A 30 -5.36 11.83 -5.42
CA LEU A 30 -4.03 11.77 -6.03
C LEU A 30 -4.16 11.76 -7.55
N SER A 31 -3.04 12.01 -8.25
CA SER A 31 -3.04 11.88 -9.70
C SER A 31 -2.94 10.41 -10.10
N THR A 32 -3.51 10.08 -11.25
CA THR A 32 -3.40 8.73 -11.81
C THR A 32 -1.95 8.38 -12.09
N ASN A 33 -1.16 9.33 -12.57
CA ASN A 33 0.27 9.11 -12.83
C ASN A 33 1.02 8.75 -11.57
N TYR A 34 0.71 9.38 -10.45
CA TYR A 34 1.35 9.09 -9.18
C TYR A 34 1.00 7.68 -8.71
N VAL A 35 -0.29 7.31 -8.76
CA VAL A 35 -0.73 5.97 -8.40
C VAL A 35 -0.03 4.94 -9.28
N GLY A 36 0.03 5.17 -10.58
CA GLY A 36 0.72 4.27 -11.50
C GLY A 36 2.20 4.11 -11.17
N ALA A 37 2.88 5.21 -10.87
CA ALA A 37 4.31 5.17 -10.53
C ALA A 37 4.54 4.36 -9.23
N ILE A 38 3.66 4.52 -8.26
CA ILE A 38 3.73 3.75 -7.01
C ILE A 38 3.55 2.26 -7.31
N GLU A 39 2.55 1.91 -8.10
CA GLU A 39 2.25 0.51 -8.41
C GLU A 39 3.39 -0.16 -9.18
N ARG A 40 4.12 0.60 -10.01
CA ARG A 40 5.26 0.07 -10.75
C ARG A 40 6.56 0.02 -9.93
N GLY A 41 6.51 0.49 -8.69
CA GLY A 41 7.69 0.53 -7.84
C GLY A 41 8.65 1.67 -8.16
N GLU A 42 8.23 2.63 -9.00
CA GLU A 42 9.06 3.76 -9.38
C GLU A 42 9.11 4.83 -8.30
N LYS A 43 8.07 4.88 -7.47
CA LYS A 43 7.99 5.82 -6.36
C LYS A 43 7.45 5.12 -5.12
N VAL A 44 7.97 5.51 -3.97
CA VAL A 44 7.44 5.08 -2.68
C VAL A 44 6.44 6.16 -2.26
N PRO A 45 5.21 5.81 -1.90
CA PRO A 45 4.25 6.83 -1.49
C PRO A 45 4.70 7.54 -0.22
N SER A 46 4.39 8.82 -0.12
CA SER A 46 4.53 9.53 1.14
C SER A 46 3.59 8.88 2.16
N LEU A 47 3.84 9.12 3.44
CA LEU A 47 2.95 8.59 4.48
C LEU A 47 1.52 9.06 4.26
N GLU A 48 1.34 10.34 3.95
CA GLU A 48 0.01 10.90 3.69
C GLU A 48 -0.67 10.19 2.52
N ALA A 49 0.07 10.01 1.41
CA ALA A 49 -0.47 9.32 0.25
C ALA A 49 -0.84 7.87 0.57
N LEU A 50 -0.01 7.19 1.35
CA LEU A 50 -0.29 5.81 1.75
C LEU A 50 -1.58 5.73 2.56
N ILE A 51 -1.76 6.63 3.51
CA ILE A 51 -2.97 6.70 4.32
C ILE A 51 -4.20 6.92 3.42
N ASP A 52 -4.09 7.85 2.48
CA ASP A 52 -5.18 8.15 1.57
C ASP A 52 -5.52 6.93 0.70
N ILE A 53 -4.50 6.21 0.24
CA ILE A 53 -4.70 5.02 -0.60
C ILE A 53 -5.38 3.89 0.19
N VAL A 54 -4.90 3.57 1.39
CA VAL A 54 -5.49 2.47 2.16
C VAL A 54 -6.93 2.81 2.58
N ASN A 55 -7.21 4.07 2.89
CA ASN A 55 -8.57 4.51 3.19
C ASN A 55 -9.47 4.38 1.96
N ALA A 56 -8.96 4.77 0.79
CA ALA A 56 -9.72 4.67 -0.46
C ALA A 56 -10.01 3.22 -0.82
N LEU A 57 -9.07 2.31 -0.55
CA LEU A 57 -9.25 0.89 -0.81
C LEU A 57 -10.09 0.18 0.26
N GLY A 58 -10.25 0.79 1.42
CA GLY A 58 -10.99 0.17 2.52
C GLY A 58 -10.25 -1.01 3.13
N ILE A 59 -8.91 -0.93 3.18
CA ILE A 59 -8.06 -1.99 3.74
C ILE A 59 -7.22 -1.40 4.85
N SER A 60 -6.56 -2.27 5.63
CA SER A 60 -5.64 -1.81 6.66
C SER A 60 -4.25 -1.58 6.07
N ALA A 61 -3.47 -0.71 6.68
CA ALA A 61 -2.09 -0.47 6.25
C ALA A 61 -1.24 -1.74 6.37
N ASP A 62 -1.54 -2.61 7.32
CA ASP A 62 -0.82 -3.88 7.49
C ASP A 62 -0.85 -4.72 6.21
N MET A 63 -1.97 -4.69 5.51
CA MET A 63 -2.13 -5.48 4.29
C MET A 63 -1.18 -5.03 3.18
N VAL A 64 -0.83 -3.75 3.18
CA VAL A 64 0.07 -3.18 2.18
C VAL A 64 1.53 -3.29 2.62
N LEU A 65 1.77 -3.21 3.93
CA LEU A 65 3.11 -3.17 4.51
C LEU A 65 3.61 -4.52 5.00
N CYS A 66 2.86 -5.60 4.82
CA CYS A 66 3.17 -6.91 5.39
C CYS A 66 4.54 -7.45 4.97
N ASP A 67 5.04 -7.03 3.81
CA ASP A 67 6.34 -7.49 3.30
C ASP A 67 7.51 -6.63 3.79
N VAL A 68 7.24 -5.51 4.44
CA VAL A 68 8.30 -4.58 4.87
C VAL A 68 8.29 -4.31 6.37
N VAL A 69 7.18 -4.56 7.05
CA VAL A 69 7.07 -4.35 8.51
C VAL A 69 6.72 -5.67 9.17
N HIS A 70 7.72 -6.49 9.41
CA HIS A 70 7.52 -7.81 10.02
C HIS A 70 8.39 -8.03 11.25
N THR A 71 9.53 -7.33 11.34
CA THR A 71 10.48 -7.54 12.42
C THR A 71 9.89 -7.22 13.79
N GLY A 72 9.11 -6.13 13.86
CA GLY A 72 8.46 -5.75 15.11
C GLY A 72 7.48 -6.81 15.59
N TYR A 73 6.76 -7.40 14.66
CA TYR A 73 5.81 -8.46 14.99
C TYR A 73 6.52 -9.70 15.52
N GLU A 74 7.63 -10.08 14.88
CA GLU A 74 8.40 -11.24 15.30
C GLU A 74 8.99 -11.07 16.69
N VAL A 75 9.50 -9.89 16.99
CA VAL A 75 10.03 -9.59 18.31
C VAL A 75 8.93 -9.68 19.35
N ARG A 76 7.79 -9.08 19.09
CA ARG A 76 6.65 -9.13 20.02
C ARG A 76 6.21 -10.56 20.26
N HIS A 77 6.11 -11.34 19.20
CA HIS A 77 5.68 -12.73 19.30
C HIS A 77 6.66 -13.53 20.16
N SER A 78 7.94 -13.31 19.97
CA SER A 78 8.98 -13.97 20.76
C SER A 78 8.86 -13.65 22.26
N LEU A 79 8.53 -12.40 22.56
CA LEU A 79 8.38 -11.96 23.95
C LEU A 79 7.16 -12.57 24.62
N LEU A 80 6.14 -12.90 23.84
CA LEU A 80 4.91 -13.50 24.37
C LEU A 80 5.00 -15.02 24.46
N ALA A 81 5.93 -15.58 23.76
CA ALA A 81 6.13 -17.01 23.77
C ALA A 81 6.91 -17.44 25.01
#